data_9cc3b3d550105a1b54553d6165468312
#
_entry.id   9cc3b3d550105a1b54553d6165468312
#
_cell.length_a   1.000
_cell.length_b   1.000
_cell.length_c   1.000
_cell.angle_alpha   90.00
_cell.angle_beta   90.00
_cell.angle_gamma   90.00
#
_symmetry.space_group_name_H-M   'P 1'
#
loop_
_entity.id
_entity.type
_entity.pdbx_description
1 polymer ?
#
loop_
_entity_poly.entity_id
_entity_poly.type
_entity_poly.pdbx_seq_one_letter_code
_entity_poly.pdbx_strand_id
1 'polypeptide(L)'
;MDIDKRNKILFSAWEIYKEAISREVTGSRNEIEFNENCFKYLDRSIEAAITFNTHAEERLESKQQERMNRELIRNQLQNENKDET
;
A
#
# COMPACT_ATOMS: atom_id res chain seq x y z
N MET A 1 -4.69 -15.91 -13.70
CA MET A 1 -5.03 -14.99 -12.58
C MET A 1 -6.54 -15.06 -12.35
N ASP A 2 -6.96 -15.19 -11.10
CA ASP A 2 -8.36 -15.19 -10.71
C ASP A 2 -9.01 -13.85 -11.05
N ILE A 3 -10.28 -13.87 -11.48
CA ILE A 3 -11.04 -12.68 -11.86
C ILE A 3 -11.16 -11.70 -10.69
N ASP A 4 -11.41 -12.19 -9.48
CA ASP A 4 -11.53 -11.36 -8.30
C ASP A 4 -10.21 -10.65 -7.97
N LYS A 5 -9.09 -11.35 -8.08
CA LYS A 5 -7.77 -10.78 -7.86
C LYS A 5 -7.44 -9.73 -8.92
N ARG A 6 -7.77 -10.02 -10.18
CA ARG A 6 -7.60 -9.07 -11.28
C ARG A 6 -8.41 -7.80 -11.05
N ASN A 7 -9.67 -7.93 -10.64
CA ASN A 7 -10.54 -6.78 -10.38
C ASN A 7 -10.04 -5.93 -9.21
N LYS A 8 -9.51 -6.55 -8.16
CA LYS A 8 -8.90 -5.85 -7.04
C LYS A 8 -7.68 -5.05 -7.47
N ILE A 9 -6.82 -5.65 -8.30
CA ILE A 9 -5.64 -4.97 -8.85
C ILE A 9 -6.06 -3.77 -9.70
N LEU A 10 -7.01 -3.97 -10.61
CA LEU A 10 -7.50 -2.89 -11.48
C LEU A 10 -8.15 -1.75 -10.69
N PHE A 11 -8.94 -2.07 -9.68
CA PHE A 11 -9.55 -1.08 -8.81
C PHE A 11 -8.50 -0.27 -8.05
N SER A 12 -7.52 -0.95 -7.45
CA SER A 12 -6.43 -0.30 -6.72
C SER A 12 -5.59 0.57 -7.65
N ALA A 13 -5.30 0.06 -8.86
CA ALA A 13 -4.55 0.81 -9.86
C ALA A 13 -5.31 2.06 -10.30
N TRP A 14 -6.63 1.96 -10.48
CA TRP A 14 -7.49 3.09 -10.83
C TRP A 14 -7.43 4.19 -9.78
N GLU A 15 -7.50 3.84 -8.50
CA GLU A 15 -7.44 4.81 -7.41
C GLU A 15 -6.11 5.57 -7.39
N ILE A 16 -5.00 4.88 -7.62
CA ILE A 16 -3.66 5.47 -7.69
C ILE A 16 -3.54 6.37 -8.94
N TYR A 17 -3.95 5.85 -10.08
CA TYR A 17 -3.88 6.52 -11.37
C TYR A 17 -4.69 7.81 -11.39
N LYS A 18 -5.90 7.76 -10.89
CA LYS A 18 -6.82 8.91 -10.80
C LYS A 18 -6.18 10.08 -10.07
N GLU A 19 -5.52 9.83 -8.96
CA GLU A 19 -4.83 10.86 -8.18
C GLU A 19 -3.61 11.43 -8.92
N ALA A 20 -2.80 10.57 -9.54
CA ALA A 20 -1.64 11.00 -10.31
C ALA A 20 -2.03 11.85 -11.52
N ILE A 21 -3.11 11.47 -12.23
CA ILE A 21 -3.59 12.19 -13.41
C ILE A 21 -4.13 13.56 -13.05
N SER A 22 -4.76 13.72 -11.92
CA SER A 22 -5.28 15.03 -11.50
C SER A 22 -4.16 16.06 -11.36
N ARG A 23 -2.96 15.64 -10.99
CA ARG A 23 -1.76 16.50 -10.93
C ARG A 23 -1.20 16.77 -12.32
N GLU A 24 -1.22 15.78 -13.21
CA GLU A 24 -0.66 15.87 -14.56
C GLU A 24 -1.43 16.83 -15.46
N VAL A 25 -2.74 16.93 -15.29
CA VAL A 25 -3.60 17.85 -16.06
C VAL A 25 -3.10 19.30 -15.98
N THR A 26 -2.52 19.70 -14.84
CA THR A 26 -2.03 21.07 -14.64
C THR A 26 -0.55 21.23 -14.92
N GLY A 27 0.20 20.13 -15.05
CA GLY A 27 1.66 20.14 -15.19
C GLY A 27 2.20 19.88 -16.58
N SER A 28 1.42 19.31 -17.50
CA SER A 28 1.87 18.94 -18.83
C SER A 28 1.90 20.13 -19.78
N ARG A 29 2.94 20.21 -20.61
CA ARG A 29 3.18 21.31 -21.54
C ARG A 29 2.40 21.16 -22.85
N ASN A 30 2.15 19.94 -23.28
CA ASN A 30 1.45 19.65 -24.55
C ASN A 30 0.77 18.27 -24.48
N GLU A 31 -0.04 18.00 -25.50
CA GLU A 31 -0.82 16.75 -25.58
C GLU A 31 0.05 15.50 -25.68
N ILE A 32 1.17 15.56 -26.39
CA ILE A 32 2.09 14.43 -26.57
C ILE A 32 2.70 14.07 -25.22
N GLU A 33 3.24 15.06 -24.50
CA GLU A 33 3.81 14.89 -23.18
C GLU A 33 2.77 14.36 -22.20
N PHE A 34 1.56 14.90 -22.24
CA PHE A 34 0.44 14.45 -21.41
C PHE A 34 0.16 12.96 -21.62
N ASN A 35 0.02 12.53 -22.89
CA ASN A 35 -0.25 11.15 -23.23
C ASN A 35 0.87 10.20 -22.79
N GLU A 36 2.13 10.57 -23.01
CA GLU A 36 3.28 9.78 -22.57
C GLU A 36 3.31 9.62 -21.06
N ASN A 37 3.04 10.70 -20.34
CA ASN A 37 3.00 10.69 -18.88
C ASN A 37 1.83 9.88 -18.35
N CYS A 38 0.67 9.91 -19.02
CA CYS A 38 -0.48 9.09 -18.65
C CYS A 38 -0.16 7.60 -18.71
N PHE A 39 0.50 7.14 -19.79
CA PHE A 39 0.92 5.74 -19.91
C PHE A 39 1.94 5.36 -18.83
N LYS A 40 2.86 6.24 -18.54
CA LYS A 40 3.86 6.02 -17.49
C LYS A 40 3.22 5.88 -16.11
N TYR A 41 2.26 6.75 -15.80
CA TYR A 41 1.53 6.67 -14.53
C TYR A 41 0.64 5.44 -14.46
N LEU A 42 0.03 5.05 -15.59
CA LEU A 42 -0.78 3.84 -15.67
C LEU A 42 0.06 2.59 -15.34
N ASP A 43 1.22 2.45 -15.97
CA ASP A 43 2.12 1.34 -15.73
C ASP A 43 2.57 1.29 -14.27
N ARG A 44 2.96 2.42 -13.71
CA ARG A 44 3.37 2.52 -12.31
C ARG A 44 2.23 2.19 -11.35
N SER A 45 1.02 2.63 -11.67
CA SER A 45 -0.16 2.36 -10.85
C SER A 45 -0.50 0.88 -10.83
N ILE A 46 -0.39 0.20 -11.97
CA ILE A 46 -0.61 -1.24 -12.08
C ILE A 46 0.45 -1.99 -11.26
N GLU A 47 1.72 -1.65 -11.40
CA GLU A 47 2.81 -2.28 -10.64
C GLU A 47 2.62 -2.07 -9.14
N ALA A 48 2.28 -0.86 -8.71
CA ALA A 48 2.01 -0.57 -7.31
C ALA A 48 0.82 -1.38 -6.78
N ALA A 49 -0.25 -1.50 -7.57
CA ALA A 49 -1.43 -2.27 -7.21
C ALA A 49 -1.13 -3.77 -7.10
N ILE A 50 -0.32 -4.31 -8.00
CA ILE A 50 0.13 -5.71 -7.95
C ILE A 50 0.94 -5.95 -6.67
N THR A 51 1.91 -5.08 -6.38
CA THR A 51 2.74 -5.17 -5.18
C THR A 51 1.88 -5.13 -3.92
N PHE A 52 0.94 -4.20 -3.86
CA PHE A 52 0.04 -4.08 -2.72
C PHE A 52 -0.79 -5.34 -2.52
N ASN A 53 -1.47 -5.83 -3.57
CA ASN A 53 -2.34 -7.01 -3.47
C ASN A 53 -1.56 -8.31 -3.23
N THR A 54 -0.29 -8.35 -3.60
CA THR A 54 0.54 -9.53 -3.39
C THR A 54 1.13 -9.58 -1.98
N HIS A 55 1.53 -8.43 -1.43
CA HIS A 55 2.32 -8.38 -0.19
C HIS A 55 1.60 -7.73 1.00
N ALA A 56 0.44 -7.11 0.79
CA ALA A 56 -0.22 -6.36 1.85
C ALA A 56 -0.59 -7.23 3.07
N GLU A 57 -1.15 -8.41 2.84
CA GLU A 57 -1.54 -9.33 3.91
C GLU A 57 -0.34 -9.78 4.72
N GLU A 58 0.72 -10.17 4.05
CA GLU A 58 1.97 -10.60 4.68
C GLU A 58 2.57 -9.50 5.53
N ARG A 59 2.60 -8.27 5.02
CA ARG A 59 3.09 -7.11 5.75
C ARG A 59 2.22 -6.77 6.96
N LEU A 60 0.91 -6.89 6.79
CA LEU A 60 -0.04 -6.67 7.88
C LEU A 60 0.16 -7.70 9.01
N GLU A 61 0.30 -8.97 8.66
CA GLU A 61 0.56 -10.05 9.63
C GLU A 61 1.86 -9.80 10.40
N SER A 62 2.93 -9.43 9.69
CA SER A 62 4.21 -9.07 10.32
C SER A 62 4.06 -7.94 11.33
N LYS A 63 3.34 -6.90 10.96
CA LYS A 63 3.13 -5.74 11.84
C LYS A 63 2.27 -6.08 13.05
N GLN A 64 1.25 -6.92 12.86
CA GLN A 64 0.43 -7.39 13.96
C GLN A 64 1.23 -8.25 14.92
N GLN A 65 2.10 -9.11 14.42
CA GLN A 65 2.98 -9.96 15.24
C GLN A 65 3.96 -9.09 16.05
N GLU A 66 4.57 -8.10 15.44
CA GLU A 66 5.45 -7.15 16.13
C GLU A 66 4.71 -6.44 17.27
N ARG A 67 3.48 -6.01 17.01
CA ARG A 67 2.65 -5.33 18.00
C ARG A 67 2.31 -6.23 19.18
N MET A 68 1.93 -7.46 18.90
CA MET A 68 1.65 -8.47 19.94
C MET A 68 2.89 -8.77 20.78
N ASN A 69 4.04 -8.89 20.14
CA ASN A 69 5.30 -9.13 20.85
C ASN A 69 5.65 -7.96 21.78
N ARG A 70 5.46 -6.73 21.34
CA ARG A 70 5.68 -5.53 22.17
C ARG A 70 4.75 -5.50 23.38
N GLU A 71 3.49 -5.84 23.19
CA GLU A 71 2.50 -5.90 24.27
C GLU A 71 2.84 -6.98 25.30
N LEU A 72 3.28 -8.15 24.83
CA LEU A 72 3.70 -9.23 25.72
C LEU A 72 4.92 -8.81 26.57
N ILE A 73 5.90 -8.18 25.97
CA ILE A 73 7.09 -7.68 26.67
C ILE A 73 6.67 -6.63 27.71
N ARG A 74 5.82 -5.71 27.33
CA ARG A 74 5.31 -4.66 28.25
C ARG A 74 4.57 -5.27 29.44
N ASN A 75 3.73 -6.26 29.20
CA ASN A 75 2.98 -6.93 30.25
C ASN A 75 3.89 -7.71 31.20
N GLN A 76 4.91 -8.37 30.68
CA GLN A 76 5.91 -9.06 31.49
C GLN A 76 6.68 -8.09 32.40
N LEU A 77 7.09 -6.94 31.87
CA LEU A 77 7.78 -5.90 32.64
C LEU A 77 6.90 -5.33 33.74
N GLN A 78 5.62 -5.11 33.47
CA GLN A 78 4.66 -4.65 34.48
C GLN A 78 4.45 -5.67 35.59
N ASN A 79 4.37 -6.95 35.25
CA ASN A 79 4.22 -8.04 36.20
C ASN A 79 5.47 -8.19 37.10
N GLU A 80 6.66 -8.05 36.55
CA GLU A 80 7.91 -8.05 37.30
C GLU A 80 7.95 -6.90 38.29
N ASN A 81 7.53 -5.70 37.88
CA ASN A 81 7.47 -4.53 38.75
C ASN A 81 6.46 -4.70 39.89
N LYS A 82 5.36 -5.40 39.65
CA LYS A 82 4.35 -5.71 40.68
C LYS A 82 4.88 -6.69 41.72
N ASP A 83 5.70 -7.64 41.29
CA ASP A 83 6.28 -8.64 42.18
C ASP A 83 7.35 -8.06 43.11
N GLU A 84 7.99 -6.97 42.73
CA GLU A 84 8.99 -6.26 43.54
C GLU A 84 8.38 -5.40 44.65
N THR A 85 7.11 -5.19 44.62
CA THR A 85 6.37 -4.44 45.65
C THR A 85 5.65 -5.35 46.61
#